data_0c88cc65a428d3209436096837b5c2e0
#
_entry.id   0c88cc65a428d3209436096837b5c2e0
#
_cell.length_a   1.000
_cell.length_b   1.000
_cell.length_c   1.000
_cell.angle_alpha   90.00
_cell.angle_beta   90.00
_cell.angle_gamma   90.00
#
_symmetry.space_group_name_H-M   'P 1'
#
loop_
_entity.id
_entity.type
_entity.pdbx_description
1 polymer ?
#
loop_
_entity_poly.entity_id
_entity_poly.type
_entity_poly.pdbx_seq_one_letter_code
_entity_poly.pdbx_strand_id
1 'polypeptide(L)'
;SGNYTFDVGEGFTLSRFKADIYGHPLIDDLTKEQASATAEDMMNYLTGSDGFSIVLYGEDAYTPEELKQYGLPEELSRQEILDIASMRYKLNTNSFQKYMAVTIATNVSESTVAAVMENQSQLQGIDVIEDSVRQYIDDESMGPVLGYTGQASAEELETLKEENPDYSNDAVIGKAGIEQHMEQFLHGTDGQETVTVDNLGKVLKIDENTIVPPVAGNDVYLSIDSDWQSAIYQILKQRVAGVLLTRIENTKKFDFEGVKDASQISVPIYDVYNALVANSVINIEKFNDPDASDIEKNLYDKFQQKQQEVFDTITNRLTDDNPPAYKDESEEVQEYLTYICDTVLRDTLGVISKDAVDTSDPTYLAWTEEESISLREYLNYAAGQNWIDISVISPKEEYLDSAEIYQAMTSYIVDYLKTDLGFSKLLYKYLLMNDQISGQDLCLVLYEQGVLSKEDEAYSRLASGELNSYDFMINKIANLEIEPAQLALKPCSASAV
;
A
#
# COMPACT_ATOMS: atom_id res chain seq x y z
N SER A 1 15.60 -13.19 5.26
CA SER A 1 14.26 -13.63 5.71
C SER A 1 13.53 -12.42 6.29
N GLY A 2 12.89 -11.63 5.43
CA GLY A 2 12.01 -10.52 5.84
C GLY A 2 10.80 -11.05 6.61
N ASN A 3 10.24 -10.26 7.54
CA ASN A 3 8.95 -10.57 8.16
C ASN A 3 7.83 -10.28 7.17
N TYR A 4 6.67 -10.94 7.33
CA TYR A 4 5.48 -10.51 6.61
C TYR A 4 5.05 -9.12 7.08
N THR A 5 4.55 -8.31 6.17
CA THR A 5 4.05 -6.96 6.43
C THR A 5 2.63 -6.81 5.94
N PHE A 6 1.89 -5.83 6.49
CA PHE A 6 0.58 -5.50 5.98
C PHE A 6 0.71 -4.53 4.80
N ASP A 7 0.01 -4.84 3.73
CA ASP A 7 -0.29 -3.91 2.65
C ASP A 7 -1.82 -3.84 2.51
N VAL A 8 -2.41 -2.80 3.08
CA VAL A 8 -3.85 -2.59 3.05
C VAL A 8 -4.11 -1.46 2.06
N GLY A 9 -4.65 -1.78 0.89
CA GLY A 9 -4.95 -0.82 -0.17
C GLY A 9 -5.84 0.35 0.28
N GLU A 10 -5.86 1.42 -0.50
CA GLU A 10 -6.70 2.60 -0.23
C GLU A 10 -8.18 2.21 -0.04
N GLY A 11 -8.81 2.78 0.98
CA GLY A 11 -10.22 2.53 1.31
C GLY A 11 -10.49 1.35 2.24
N PHE A 12 -9.48 0.57 2.61
CA PHE A 12 -9.60 -0.50 3.61
C PHE A 12 -8.90 -0.12 4.91
N THR A 13 -9.51 -0.49 6.03
CA THR A 13 -8.86 -0.37 7.34
C THR A 13 -8.16 -1.68 7.70
N LEU A 14 -7.05 -1.58 8.43
CA LEU A 14 -6.34 -2.76 8.91
C LEU A 14 -7.24 -3.67 9.76
N SER A 15 -8.14 -3.09 10.56
CA SER A 15 -9.10 -3.86 11.36
C SER A 15 -10.10 -4.64 10.49
N ARG A 16 -10.59 -4.04 9.38
CA ARG A 16 -11.46 -4.76 8.45
C ARG A 16 -10.71 -5.92 7.78
N PHE A 17 -9.48 -5.67 7.33
CA PHE A 17 -8.62 -6.70 6.75
C PHE A 17 -8.39 -7.87 7.73
N LYS A 18 -8.09 -7.58 9.00
CA LYS A 18 -7.95 -8.60 10.04
C LYS A 18 -9.24 -9.40 10.25
N ALA A 19 -10.38 -8.70 10.33
CA ALA A 19 -11.68 -9.37 10.47
C ALA A 19 -11.97 -10.32 9.31
N ASP A 20 -11.67 -9.91 8.08
CA ASP A 20 -11.86 -10.74 6.88
C ASP A 20 -10.95 -12.00 6.92
N ILE A 21 -9.68 -11.85 7.31
CA ILE A 21 -8.75 -12.98 7.42
C ILE A 21 -9.20 -13.97 8.49
N TYR A 22 -9.68 -13.50 9.64
CA TYR A 22 -10.19 -14.37 10.71
C TYR A 22 -11.63 -14.84 10.48
N GLY A 23 -12.27 -14.44 9.35
CA GLY A 23 -13.61 -14.88 8.97
C GLY A 23 -14.73 -14.24 9.77
N HIS A 24 -14.51 -13.03 10.32
CA HIS A 24 -15.51 -12.30 11.08
C HIS A 24 -16.31 -11.34 10.18
N PRO A 25 -17.67 -11.39 10.21
CA PRO A 25 -18.51 -10.47 9.45
C PRO A 25 -18.37 -9.01 9.91
N LEU A 26 -18.15 -8.79 11.20
CA LEU A 26 -18.01 -7.49 11.82
C LEU A 26 -16.62 -7.32 12.41
N ILE A 27 -16.12 -6.08 12.42
CA ILE A 27 -14.82 -5.74 13.06
C ILE A 27 -14.91 -5.99 14.58
N ASP A 28 -16.08 -5.77 15.17
CA ASP A 28 -16.34 -5.96 16.60
C ASP A 28 -16.26 -7.42 17.06
N ASP A 29 -16.28 -8.37 16.14
CA ASP A 29 -16.13 -9.80 16.43
C ASP A 29 -14.67 -10.23 16.65
N LEU A 30 -13.70 -9.36 16.36
CA LEU A 30 -12.28 -9.65 16.57
C LEU A 30 -11.96 -9.83 18.05
N THR A 31 -11.20 -10.88 18.36
CA THR A 31 -10.62 -11.00 19.71
C THR A 31 -9.49 -10.01 19.92
N LYS A 32 -9.11 -9.73 21.17
CA LYS A 32 -7.96 -8.85 21.46
C LYS A 32 -6.68 -9.33 20.76
N GLU A 33 -6.44 -10.64 20.80
CA GLU A 33 -5.29 -11.26 20.13
C GLU A 33 -5.36 -11.05 18.61
N GLN A 34 -6.55 -11.23 18.02
CA GLN A 34 -6.75 -11.02 16.57
C GLN A 34 -6.62 -9.55 16.17
N ALA A 35 -7.16 -8.64 16.98
CA ALA A 35 -7.07 -7.21 16.73
C ALA A 35 -5.62 -6.70 16.83
N SER A 36 -4.82 -7.23 17.77
CA SER A 36 -3.40 -6.89 17.95
C SER A 36 -2.43 -7.75 17.13
N ALA A 37 -2.94 -8.75 16.37
CA ALA A 37 -2.12 -9.67 15.61
C ALA A 37 -1.21 -8.96 14.62
N THR A 38 0.05 -9.35 14.59
CA THR A 38 1.00 -8.93 13.55
C THR A 38 0.73 -9.66 12.23
N ALA A 39 1.35 -9.23 11.14
CA ALA A 39 1.26 -9.94 9.87
C ALA A 39 1.80 -11.38 9.98
N GLU A 40 2.81 -11.61 10.82
CA GLU A 40 3.35 -12.93 11.10
C GLU A 40 2.34 -13.82 11.85
N ASP A 41 1.64 -13.27 12.85
CA ASP A 41 0.60 -14.01 13.59
C ASP A 41 -0.56 -14.41 12.67
N MET A 42 -0.95 -13.53 11.75
CA MET A 42 -1.98 -13.81 10.77
C MET A 42 -1.55 -14.88 9.77
N MET A 43 -0.31 -14.85 9.31
CA MET A 43 0.24 -15.90 8.45
C MET A 43 0.32 -17.24 9.19
N ASN A 44 0.73 -17.25 10.46
CA ASN A 44 0.73 -18.45 11.29
C ASN A 44 -0.69 -19.02 11.47
N TYR A 45 -1.69 -18.15 11.66
CA TYR A 45 -3.09 -18.57 11.72
C TYR A 45 -3.54 -19.17 10.39
N LEU A 46 -3.34 -18.46 9.27
CA LEU A 46 -3.77 -18.91 7.94
C LEU A 46 -3.12 -20.24 7.53
N THR A 47 -1.86 -20.43 7.90
CA THR A 47 -1.09 -21.60 7.48
C THR A 47 -1.16 -22.76 8.48
N GLY A 48 -1.57 -22.50 9.72
CA GLY A 48 -1.70 -23.47 10.79
C GLY A 48 -2.96 -24.34 10.71
N SER A 49 -3.19 -25.14 11.77
CA SER A 49 -4.34 -26.05 11.89
C SER A 49 -5.68 -25.34 11.92
N ASP A 50 -5.74 -24.13 12.44
CA ASP A 50 -6.96 -23.33 12.52
C ASP A 50 -7.32 -22.65 11.20
N GLY A 51 -6.39 -22.59 10.27
CA GLY A 51 -6.55 -22.06 8.92
C GLY A 51 -6.51 -23.15 7.84
N PHE A 52 -5.55 -23.04 6.93
CA PHE A 52 -5.47 -23.89 5.72
C PHE A 52 -4.57 -25.14 5.89
N SER A 53 -3.97 -25.35 7.04
CA SER A 53 -3.08 -26.49 7.32
C SER A 53 -1.95 -26.65 6.30
N ILE A 54 -1.29 -25.52 5.93
CA ILE A 54 -0.19 -25.50 4.96
C ILE A 54 1.13 -25.84 5.64
N VAL A 55 1.35 -25.28 6.84
CA VAL A 55 2.54 -25.52 7.65
C VAL A 55 2.07 -26.07 9.00
N LEU A 56 2.32 -27.33 9.22
CA LEU A 56 1.97 -28.01 10.46
C LEU A 56 3.24 -28.29 11.26
N TYR A 57 3.16 -28.18 12.58
CA TYR A 57 4.27 -28.39 13.50
C TYR A 57 3.97 -29.52 14.50
N GLY A 58 5.00 -30.14 15.00
CA GLY A 58 4.86 -31.21 16.01
C GLY A 58 4.32 -32.51 15.45
N GLU A 59 3.37 -33.13 16.16
CA GLU A 59 2.78 -34.43 15.77
C GLU A 59 1.90 -34.36 14.53
N ASP A 60 1.40 -33.16 14.18
CA ASP A 60 0.58 -32.91 13.00
C ASP A 60 1.41 -32.55 11.75
N ALA A 61 2.73 -32.38 11.86
CA ALA A 61 3.58 -32.03 10.74
C ALA A 61 3.63 -33.17 9.70
N TYR A 62 3.57 -32.76 8.42
CA TYR A 62 3.79 -33.73 7.33
C TYR A 62 5.20 -34.34 7.43
N THR A 63 5.25 -35.67 7.31
CA THR A 63 6.53 -36.36 7.26
C THR A 63 7.24 -36.10 5.90
N PRO A 64 8.59 -36.21 5.83
CA PRO A 64 9.30 -36.08 4.55
C PRO A 64 8.81 -37.06 3.47
N GLU A 65 8.35 -38.25 3.90
CA GLU A 65 7.78 -39.25 2.99
C GLU A 65 6.43 -38.80 2.42
N GLU A 66 5.57 -38.16 3.22
CA GLU A 66 4.29 -37.59 2.76
C GLU A 66 4.51 -36.42 1.82
N LEU A 67 5.40 -35.47 2.16
CA LEU A 67 5.76 -34.35 1.29
C LEU A 67 6.28 -34.86 -0.07
N LYS A 68 7.14 -35.86 -0.04
CA LYS A 68 7.67 -36.47 -1.27
C LYS A 68 6.60 -37.21 -2.09
N GLN A 69 5.63 -37.84 -1.43
CA GLN A 69 4.51 -38.50 -2.11
C GLN A 69 3.66 -37.51 -2.89
N TYR A 70 3.50 -36.28 -2.37
CA TYR A 70 2.75 -35.21 -3.02
C TYR A 70 3.62 -34.32 -3.93
N GLY A 71 4.92 -34.66 -4.10
CA GLY A 71 5.84 -33.88 -4.91
C GLY A 71 6.18 -32.51 -4.33
N LEU A 72 5.97 -32.32 -3.03
CA LEU A 72 6.27 -31.09 -2.32
C LEU A 72 7.73 -31.09 -1.81
N PRO A 73 8.39 -29.92 -1.75
CA PRO A 73 9.71 -29.80 -1.13
C PRO A 73 9.64 -30.10 0.37
N GLU A 74 10.76 -30.51 0.95
CA GLU A 74 10.85 -30.79 2.40
C GLU A 74 10.62 -29.52 3.24
N GLU A 75 10.96 -28.36 2.70
CA GLU A 75 10.70 -27.03 3.29
C GLU A 75 10.15 -26.11 2.20
N LEU A 76 9.12 -25.35 2.54
CA LEU A 76 8.56 -24.30 1.70
C LEU A 76 9.23 -22.96 2.04
N SER A 77 9.59 -22.20 1.03
CA SER A 77 10.02 -20.81 1.21
C SER A 77 8.85 -19.94 1.71
N ARG A 78 9.16 -18.82 2.34
CA ARG A 78 8.13 -17.86 2.81
C ARG A 78 7.23 -17.37 1.66
N GLN A 79 7.78 -17.17 0.47
CA GLN A 79 7.01 -16.79 -0.71
C GLN A 79 6.06 -17.89 -1.16
N GLU A 80 6.51 -19.12 -1.23
CA GLU A 80 5.65 -20.27 -1.57
C GLU A 80 4.51 -20.45 -0.55
N ILE A 81 4.80 -20.26 0.74
CA ILE A 81 3.79 -20.29 1.80
C ILE A 81 2.75 -19.18 1.58
N LEU A 82 3.19 -17.96 1.27
CA LEU A 82 2.30 -16.82 0.99
C LEU A 82 1.44 -17.08 -0.25
N ASP A 83 2.03 -17.59 -1.32
CA ASP A 83 1.32 -17.91 -2.56
C ASP A 83 0.24 -18.97 -2.34
N ILE A 84 0.57 -20.05 -1.61
CA ILE A 84 -0.39 -21.09 -1.27
C ILE A 84 -1.51 -20.56 -0.36
N ALA A 85 -1.16 -19.76 0.65
CA ALA A 85 -2.12 -19.15 1.57
C ALA A 85 -3.07 -18.21 0.81
N SER A 86 -2.54 -17.40 -0.09
CA SER A 86 -3.31 -16.46 -0.93
C SER A 86 -4.28 -17.19 -1.86
N MET A 87 -3.84 -18.26 -2.51
CA MET A 87 -4.71 -19.12 -3.33
C MET A 87 -5.82 -19.78 -2.49
N ARG A 88 -5.48 -20.33 -1.33
CA ARG A 88 -6.45 -20.95 -0.41
C ARG A 88 -7.46 -19.94 0.10
N TYR A 89 -7.00 -18.75 0.45
CA TYR A 89 -7.86 -17.67 0.90
C TYR A 89 -8.84 -17.25 -0.22
N LYS A 90 -8.34 -17.04 -1.42
CA LYS A 90 -9.16 -16.68 -2.59
C LYS A 90 -10.23 -17.75 -2.91
N LEU A 91 -9.88 -19.02 -2.82
CA LEU A 91 -10.83 -20.11 -2.96
C LEU A 91 -11.85 -20.14 -1.83
N ASN A 92 -11.46 -19.79 -0.60
CA ASN A 92 -12.33 -19.80 0.57
C ASN A 92 -13.37 -18.67 0.52
N THR A 93 -13.08 -17.52 -0.09
CA THR A 93 -14.06 -16.43 -0.26
C THR A 93 -15.30 -16.87 -1.04
N ASN A 94 -15.15 -17.86 -1.95
CA ASN A 94 -16.24 -18.45 -2.73
C ASN A 94 -16.76 -19.78 -2.15
N SER A 95 -16.52 -20.05 -0.87
CA SER A 95 -16.88 -21.33 -0.24
C SER A 95 -18.38 -21.68 -0.27
N PHE A 96 -19.25 -20.67 -0.40
CA PHE A 96 -20.70 -20.85 -0.56
C PHE A 96 -21.14 -21.16 -1.99
N GLN A 97 -20.29 -20.85 -2.99
CA GLN A 97 -20.54 -21.06 -4.42
C GLN A 97 -19.38 -21.85 -5.05
N LYS A 98 -19.11 -23.04 -4.53
CA LYS A 98 -17.97 -23.89 -4.93
C LYS A 98 -18.02 -24.32 -6.41
N TYR A 99 -19.16 -24.14 -7.08
CA TYR A 99 -19.32 -24.39 -8.51
C TYR A 99 -18.84 -23.23 -9.39
N MET A 100 -18.61 -22.05 -8.83
CA MET A 100 -18.03 -20.94 -9.57
C MET A 100 -16.51 -21.06 -9.62
N ALA A 101 -15.96 -20.92 -10.82
CA ALA A 101 -14.52 -20.89 -11.02
C ALA A 101 -13.92 -19.64 -10.39
N VAL A 102 -12.75 -19.78 -9.77
CA VAL A 102 -11.98 -18.69 -9.20
C VAL A 102 -10.70 -18.52 -10.00
N THR A 103 -10.48 -17.37 -10.59
CA THR A 103 -9.26 -17.06 -11.33
C THR A 103 -8.10 -16.93 -10.35
N ILE A 104 -7.14 -17.85 -10.42
CA ILE A 104 -5.95 -17.87 -9.55
C ILE A 104 -4.82 -17.04 -10.16
N ALA A 105 -4.61 -17.17 -11.46
CA ALA A 105 -3.57 -16.45 -12.19
C ALA A 105 -4.08 -16.02 -13.57
N THR A 106 -3.61 -14.88 -14.04
CA THR A 106 -3.91 -14.34 -15.38
C THR A 106 -2.63 -14.20 -16.18
N ASN A 107 -2.75 -14.12 -17.50
CA ASN A 107 -1.64 -13.93 -18.43
C ASN A 107 -0.50 -14.95 -18.24
N VAL A 108 -0.86 -16.21 -18.00
CA VAL A 108 0.10 -17.28 -17.78
C VAL A 108 0.84 -17.63 -19.07
N SER A 109 2.11 -18.07 -18.95
CA SER A 109 2.93 -18.42 -20.09
C SER A 109 2.42 -19.68 -20.82
N GLU A 110 2.71 -19.82 -22.12
CA GLU A 110 2.39 -21.03 -22.88
C GLU A 110 2.97 -22.29 -22.22
N SER A 111 4.14 -22.20 -21.59
CA SER A 111 4.75 -23.31 -20.86
C SER A 111 3.93 -23.70 -19.62
N THR A 112 3.33 -22.73 -18.93
CA THR A 112 2.43 -22.98 -17.78
C THR A 112 1.13 -23.62 -18.26
N VAL A 113 0.55 -23.13 -19.36
CA VAL A 113 -0.62 -23.72 -19.99
C VAL A 113 -0.36 -25.20 -20.35
N ALA A 114 0.76 -25.49 -21.03
CA ALA A 114 1.15 -26.85 -21.40
C ALA A 114 1.32 -27.72 -20.14
N ALA A 115 2.00 -27.22 -19.09
CA ALA A 115 2.21 -27.97 -17.86
C ALA A 115 0.89 -28.29 -17.14
N VAL A 116 -0.08 -27.37 -17.11
CA VAL A 116 -1.41 -27.61 -16.53
C VAL A 116 -2.16 -28.67 -17.35
N MET A 117 -2.17 -28.54 -18.67
CA MET A 117 -2.88 -29.49 -19.56
C MET A 117 -2.27 -30.91 -19.49
N GLU A 118 -0.95 -31.03 -19.45
CA GLU A 118 -0.27 -32.33 -19.33
C GLU A 118 -0.54 -33.01 -17.98
N ASN A 119 -0.74 -32.24 -16.92
CA ASN A 119 -0.97 -32.75 -15.56
C ASN A 119 -2.43 -32.67 -15.10
N GLN A 120 -3.37 -32.43 -15.99
CA GLN A 120 -4.80 -32.24 -15.66
C GLN A 120 -5.40 -33.40 -14.87
N SER A 121 -4.93 -34.64 -15.08
CA SER A 121 -5.36 -35.81 -14.29
C SER A 121 -4.95 -35.73 -12.81
N GLN A 122 -3.90 -34.99 -12.47
CA GLN A 122 -3.40 -34.78 -11.10
C GLN A 122 -3.92 -33.46 -10.52
N LEU A 123 -4.15 -32.46 -11.36
CA LEU A 123 -4.64 -31.12 -11.01
C LEU A 123 -6.17 -31.06 -11.14
N GLN A 124 -6.87 -31.89 -10.37
CA GLN A 124 -8.34 -31.93 -10.39
C GLN A 124 -8.94 -30.58 -9.97
N GLY A 125 -9.82 -30.01 -10.83
CA GLY A 125 -10.49 -28.75 -10.57
C GLY A 125 -9.68 -27.51 -10.98
N ILE A 126 -8.55 -27.69 -11.65
CA ILE A 126 -7.80 -26.61 -12.29
C ILE A 126 -7.99 -26.71 -13.79
N ASP A 127 -8.35 -25.59 -14.42
CA ASP A 127 -8.50 -25.48 -15.86
C ASP A 127 -7.88 -24.19 -16.37
N VAL A 128 -7.64 -24.13 -17.67
CA VAL A 128 -7.13 -22.94 -18.38
C VAL A 128 -8.18 -22.50 -19.37
N ILE A 129 -8.61 -21.27 -19.25
CA ILE A 129 -9.58 -20.66 -20.17
C ILE A 129 -8.93 -19.53 -20.95
N GLU A 130 -9.36 -19.33 -22.16
CA GLU A 130 -9.06 -18.12 -22.92
C GLU A 130 -9.97 -16.99 -22.43
N ASP A 131 -9.36 -15.84 -22.19
CA ASP A 131 -10.07 -14.64 -21.79
C ASP A 131 -9.58 -13.45 -22.61
N SER A 132 -10.40 -12.43 -22.76
CA SER A 132 -10.06 -11.19 -23.43
C SER A 132 -9.62 -10.14 -22.42
N VAL A 133 -8.48 -9.51 -22.69
CA VAL A 133 -7.95 -8.45 -21.84
C VAL A 133 -7.91 -7.11 -22.57
N ARG A 134 -8.05 -6.02 -21.84
CA ARG A 134 -7.83 -4.69 -22.38
C ARG A 134 -6.38 -4.54 -22.82
N GLN A 135 -6.18 -4.08 -24.05
CA GLN A 135 -4.88 -3.70 -24.56
C GLN A 135 -4.89 -2.21 -24.88
N TYR A 136 -4.03 -1.45 -24.21
CA TYR A 136 -3.86 -0.04 -24.45
C TYR A 136 -2.64 0.22 -25.34
N ILE A 137 -2.77 1.18 -26.26
CA ILE A 137 -1.67 1.68 -27.09
C ILE A 137 -1.24 3.02 -26.50
N ASP A 138 0.06 3.20 -26.26
CA ASP A 138 0.63 4.41 -25.63
C ASP A 138 -0.05 4.79 -24.30
N ASP A 139 -0.19 3.83 -23.40
CA ASP A 139 -0.90 3.93 -22.13
C ASP A 139 -0.40 5.07 -21.22
N GLU A 140 0.91 5.32 -21.18
CA GLU A 140 1.51 6.36 -20.34
C GLU A 140 1.01 7.77 -20.72
N SER A 141 1.07 8.12 -21.99
CA SER A 141 0.64 9.44 -22.46
C SER A 141 -0.88 9.58 -22.56
N MET A 142 -1.58 8.47 -22.76
CA MET A 142 -3.02 8.41 -22.97
C MET A 142 -3.81 8.13 -21.67
N GLY A 143 -3.17 7.72 -20.58
CA GLY A 143 -3.82 7.32 -19.33
C GLY A 143 -4.92 8.28 -18.84
N PRO A 144 -4.70 9.61 -18.81
CA PRO A 144 -5.74 10.57 -18.39
C PRO A 144 -6.97 10.61 -19.30
N VAL A 145 -6.83 10.21 -20.57
CA VAL A 145 -7.92 10.16 -21.56
C VAL A 145 -8.62 8.81 -21.51
N LEU A 146 -7.85 7.73 -21.49
CA LEU A 146 -8.38 6.35 -21.49
C LEU A 146 -9.13 6.03 -20.21
N GLY A 147 -8.60 6.46 -19.07
CA GLY A 147 -9.13 6.08 -17.76
C GLY A 147 -8.63 4.72 -17.32
N TYR A 148 -9.44 4.02 -16.53
CA TYR A 148 -9.10 2.71 -15.99
C TYR A 148 -10.35 1.86 -15.77
N THR A 149 -10.17 0.55 -15.65
CA THR A 149 -11.21 -0.42 -15.31
C THR A 149 -11.09 -0.86 -13.85
N GLY A 150 -12.20 -1.28 -13.27
CA GLY A 150 -12.24 -1.78 -11.90
C GLY A 150 -13.53 -2.54 -11.62
N GLN A 151 -13.58 -3.28 -10.53
CA GLN A 151 -14.76 -4.04 -10.14
C GLN A 151 -15.95 -3.09 -9.89
N ALA A 152 -17.11 -3.45 -10.41
CA ALA A 152 -18.32 -2.67 -10.24
C ALA A 152 -18.80 -2.68 -8.78
N SER A 153 -19.21 -1.53 -8.27
CA SER A 153 -19.95 -1.45 -6.99
C SER A 153 -21.40 -1.90 -7.16
N ALA A 154 -22.09 -2.19 -6.06
CA ALA A 154 -23.47 -2.61 -6.09
C ALA A 154 -24.41 -1.55 -6.75
N GLU A 155 -24.12 -0.26 -6.52
CA GLU A 155 -24.89 0.86 -7.09
C GLU A 155 -24.65 1.01 -8.61
N GLU A 156 -23.39 0.87 -9.05
CA GLU A 156 -23.05 0.87 -10.47
C GLU A 156 -23.67 -0.31 -11.21
N LEU A 157 -23.65 -1.50 -10.61
CA LEU A 157 -24.28 -2.71 -11.18
C LEU A 157 -25.79 -2.56 -11.29
N GLU A 158 -26.47 -1.95 -10.32
CA GLU A 158 -27.90 -1.70 -10.40
C GLU A 158 -28.24 -0.82 -11.62
N THR A 159 -27.46 0.24 -11.82
CA THR A 159 -27.62 1.14 -12.96
C THR A 159 -27.33 0.45 -14.31
N LEU A 160 -26.24 -0.31 -14.39
CA LEU A 160 -25.87 -1.02 -15.62
C LEU A 160 -26.82 -2.14 -15.99
N LYS A 161 -27.38 -2.85 -14.99
CA LYS A 161 -28.36 -3.89 -15.20
C LYS A 161 -29.74 -3.39 -15.65
N GLU A 162 -30.05 -2.12 -15.44
CA GLU A 162 -31.24 -1.50 -16.05
C GLU A 162 -31.10 -1.41 -17.59
N GLU A 163 -29.89 -1.21 -18.09
CA GLU A 163 -29.61 -1.12 -19.53
C GLU A 163 -29.25 -2.46 -20.15
N ASN A 164 -28.48 -3.28 -19.45
CA ASN A 164 -28.06 -4.62 -19.87
C ASN A 164 -28.10 -5.59 -18.67
N PRO A 165 -29.13 -6.45 -18.56
CA PRO A 165 -29.28 -7.40 -17.45
C PRO A 165 -28.20 -8.48 -17.36
N ASP A 166 -27.38 -8.64 -18.40
CA ASP A 166 -26.38 -9.71 -18.50
C ASP A 166 -25.08 -9.41 -17.72
N TYR A 167 -24.94 -8.20 -17.11
CA TYR A 167 -23.79 -7.91 -16.25
C TYR A 167 -23.73 -8.86 -15.06
N SER A 168 -22.61 -9.55 -14.88
CA SER A 168 -22.34 -10.40 -13.71
C SER A 168 -22.14 -9.55 -12.44
N ASN A 169 -22.24 -10.18 -11.26
CA ASN A 169 -22.06 -9.47 -10.00
C ASN A 169 -20.60 -9.10 -9.69
N ASP A 170 -19.69 -9.72 -10.39
CA ASP A 170 -18.23 -9.52 -10.31
C ASP A 170 -17.69 -8.82 -11.56
N ALA A 171 -18.57 -8.17 -12.35
CA ALA A 171 -18.17 -7.48 -13.56
C ALA A 171 -17.09 -6.43 -13.31
N VAL A 172 -16.10 -6.42 -14.18
CA VAL A 172 -15.07 -5.36 -14.28
C VAL A 172 -15.53 -4.36 -15.34
N ILE A 173 -15.68 -3.11 -14.93
CA ILE A 173 -16.24 -2.03 -15.74
C ILE A 173 -15.27 -0.84 -15.86
N GLY A 174 -15.47 0.03 -16.81
CA GLY A 174 -14.76 1.30 -16.92
C GLY A 174 -15.16 2.26 -15.79
N LYS A 175 -14.16 2.77 -15.06
CA LYS A 175 -14.35 3.68 -13.91
C LYS A 175 -14.16 5.16 -14.25
N ALA A 176 -13.42 5.46 -15.30
CA ALA A 176 -13.12 6.81 -15.72
C ALA A 176 -12.81 6.88 -17.21
N GLY A 177 -12.80 8.09 -17.77
CA GLY A 177 -12.35 8.39 -19.13
C GLY A 177 -13.15 7.67 -20.22
N ILE A 178 -12.46 7.24 -21.25
CA ILE A 178 -13.04 6.51 -22.40
C ILE A 178 -13.55 5.14 -21.96
N GLU A 179 -12.86 4.46 -21.05
CA GLU A 179 -13.31 3.18 -20.52
C GLU A 179 -14.73 3.29 -19.95
N GLN A 180 -15.00 4.30 -19.11
CA GLN A 180 -16.33 4.52 -18.55
C GLN A 180 -17.35 4.96 -19.60
N HIS A 181 -16.95 5.88 -20.48
CA HIS A 181 -17.88 6.46 -21.46
C HIS A 181 -18.30 5.47 -22.53
N MET A 182 -17.40 4.55 -22.90
CA MET A 182 -17.60 3.56 -23.95
C MET A 182 -17.85 2.14 -23.41
N GLU A 183 -18.14 2.00 -22.12
CA GLU A 183 -18.35 0.72 -21.44
C GLU A 183 -19.27 -0.22 -22.23
N GLN A 184 -20.41 0.26 -22.69
CA GLN A 184 -21.38 -0.54 -23.47
C GLN A 184 -20.81 -1.16 -24.76
N PHE A 185 -19.75 -0.56 -25.33
CA PHE A 185 -19.09 -1.05 -26.55
C PHE A 185 -17.89 -1.95 -26.21
N LEU A 186 -17.24 -1.68 -25.08
CA LEU A 186 -16.01 -2.33 -24.68
C LEU A 186 -16.24 -3.62 -23.86
N HIS A 187 -17.40 -3.74 -23.18
CA HIS A 187 -17.65 -4.83 -22.24
C HIS A 187 -17.74 -6.21 -22.88
N GLY A 188 -18.35 -6.32 -24.07
CA GLY A 188 -18.60 -7.62 -24.69
C GLY A 188 -19.82 -8.34 -24.13
N THR A 189 -19.77 -9.66 -24.10
CA THR A 189 -20.84 -10.50 -23.54
C THR A 189 -20.21 -11.68 -22.82
N ASP A 190 -20.61 -11.89 -21.57
CA ASP A 190 -20.11 -12.97 -20.73
C ASP A 190 -20.50 -14.34 -21.28
N GLY A 191 -19.61 -15.32 -21.14
CA GLY A 191 -19.91 -16.70 -21.43
C GLY A 191 -20.80 -17.33 -20.35
N GLN A 192 -21.58 -18.31 -20.70
CA GLN A 192 -22.49 -19.00 -19.79
C GLN A 192 -22.43 -20.52 -19.98
N GLU A 193 -22.51 -21.25 -18.89
CA GLU A 193 -22.70 -22.71 -18.91
C GLU A 193 -23.64 -23.17 -17.80
N THR A 194 -24.32 -24.28 -18.01
CA THR A 194 -25.17 -24.90 -16.99
C THR A 194 -24.45 -26.08 -16.38
N VAL A 195 -24.25 -26.02 -15.07
CA VAL A 195 -23.63 -27.11 -14.31
C VAL A 195 -24.65 -27.79 -13.37
N THR A 196 -24.48 -29.09 -13.19
CA THR A 196 -25.19 -29.83 -12.13
C THR A 196 -24.26 -30.04 -10.97
N VAL A 197 -24.67 -29.62 -9.78
CA VAL A 197 -23.86 -29.71 -8.56
C VAL A 197 -24.49 -30.68 -7.55
N ASP A 198 -23.69 -31.23 -6.65
CA ASP A 198 -24.15 -31.96 -5.48
C ASP A 198 -24.60 -31.00 -4.36
N ASN A 199 -25.03 -31.59 -3.24
CA ASN A 199 -25.47 -30.82 -2.06
C ASN A 199 -24.34 -30.06 -1.34
N LEU A 200 -23.09 -30.27 -1.75
CA LEU A 200 -21.90 -29.57 -1.25
C LEU A 200 -21.36 -28.54 -2.25
N GLY A 201 -22.06 -28.36 -3.39
CA GLY A 201 -21.67 -27.42 -4.44
C GLY A 201 -20.56 -27.96 -5.39
N LYS A 202 -20.22 -29.25 -5.33
CA LYS A 202 -19.26 -29.85 -6.26
C LYS A 202 -19.92 -30.10 -7.61
N VAL A 203 -19.29 -29.65 -8.69
CA VAL A 203 -19.75 -29.89 -10.06
C VAL A 203 -19.69 -31.38 -10.38
N LEU A 204 -20.84 -31.95 -10.70
CA LEU A 204 -21.01 -33.35 -11.11
C LEU A 204 -21.02 -33.51 -12.63
N LYS A 205 -21.60 -32.54 -13.33
CA LYS A 205 -21.75 -32.56 -14.78
C LYS A 205 -21.90 -31.14 -15.32
N ILE A 206 -21.25 -30.87 -16.46
CA ILE A 206 -21.48 -29.69 -17.29
C ILE A 206 -22.40 -30.11 -18.44
N ASP A 207 -23.45 -29.32 -18.73
CA ASP A 207 -24.29 -29.55 -19.89
C ASP A 207 -23.70 -28.87 -21.13
N GLU A 208 -22.98 -29.66 -21.92
CA GLU A 208 -22.29 -29.18 -23.12
C GLU A 208 -23.22 -28.46 -24.13
N ASN A 209 -24.54 -28.73 -24.08
CA ASN A 209 -25.47 -28.09 -24.99
C ASN A 209 -25.88 -26.67 -24.55
N THR A 210 -25.52 -26.28 -23.35
CA THR A 210 -25.82 -24.95 -22.78
C THR A 210 -24.61 -24.01 -22.75
N ILE A 211 -23.46 -24.46 -23.20
CA ILE A 211 -22.26 -23.66 -23.25
C ILE A 211 -22.43 -22.55 -24.28
N VAL A 212 -22.40 -21.31 -23.82
CA VAL A 212 -22.33 -20.10 -24.64
C VAL A 212 -20.92 -19.50 -24.44
N PRO A 213 -20.10 -19.46 -25.50
CA PRO A 213 -18.77 -18.88 -25.36
C PRO A 213 -18.84 -17.37 -25.12
N PRO A 214 -17.91 -16.78 -24.37
CA PRO A 214 -17.81 -15.32 -24.23
C PRO A 214 -17.50 -14.66 -25.57
N VAL A 215 -17.98 -13.42 -25.72
CA VAL A 215 -17.71 -12.61 -26.91
C VAL A 215 -16.99 -11.33 -26.46
N ALA A 216 -15.79 -11.12 -26.97
CA ALA A 216 -15.02 -9.92 -26.69
C ALA A 216 -15.78 -8.65 -27.13
N GLY A 217 -15.59 -7.57 -26.38
CA GLY A 217 -16.11 -6.26 -26.74
C GLY A 217 -15.50 -5.71 -28.03
N ASN A 218 -15.99 -4.56 -28.47
CA ASN A 218 -15.50 -3.94 -29.69
C ASN A 218 -14.26 -3.07 -29.41
N ASP A 219 -13.43 -2.90 -30.42
CA ASP A 219 -12.36 -1.92 -30.40
C ASP A 219 -12.92 -0.50 -30.49
N VAL A 220 -12.32 0.42 -29.75
CA VAL A 220 -12.65 1.85 -29.82
C VAL A 220 -11.49 2.62 -30.41
N TYR A 221 -11.74 3.31 -31.51
CA TYR A 221 -10.75 4.15 -32.19
C TYR A 221 -10.98 5.61 -31.86
N LEU A 222 -9.95 6.25 -31.31
CA LEU A 222 -9.98 7.69 -31.01
C LEU A 222 -9.51 8.52 -32.19
N SER A 223 -9.97 9.73 -32.30
CA SER A 223 -9.48 10.72 -33.27
C SER A 223 -8.19 11.42 -32.82
N ILE A 224 -7.69 11.09 -31.62
CA ILE A 224 -6.45 11.62 -31.08
C ILE A 224 -5.29 10.90 -31.77
N ASP A 225 -4.34 11.67 -32.27
CA ASP A 225 -3.08 11.16 -32.83
C ASP A 225 -2.13 10.83 -31.67
N SER A 226 -1.76 9.55 -31.55
CA SER A 226 -0.94 9.05 -30.41
C SER A 226 0.48 9.63 -30.45
N ASP A 227 1.06 9.83 -31.65
CA ASP A 227 2.41 10.39 -31.79
C ASP A 227 2.43 11.86 -31.29
N TRP A 228 1.40 12.64 -31.62
CA TRP A 228 1.25 14.01 -31.12
C TRP A 228 1.00 14.04 -29.62
N GLN A 229 0.17 13.15 -29.11
CA GLN A 229 -0.12 13.06 -27.69
C GLN A 229 1.15 12.73 -26.91
N SER A 230 1.90 11.73 -27.35
CA SER A 230 3.18 11.33 -26.74
C SER A 230 4.19 12.48 -26.79
N ALA A 231 4.34 13.17 -27.94
CA ALA A 231 5.24 14.31 -28.06
C ALA A 231 4.87 15.47 -27.11
N ILE A 232 3.58 15.79 -26.99
CA ILE A 232 3.09 16.81 -26.06
C ILE A 232 3.36 16.39 -24.62
N TYR A 233 3.11 15.14 -24.28
CA TYR A 233 3.37 14.59 -22.94
C TYR A 233 4.84 14.74 -22.56
N GLN A 234 5.76 14.37 -23.46
CA GLN A 234 7.20 14.56 -23.23
C GLN A 234 7.60 16.02 -23.08
N ILE A 235 7.01 16.93 -23.86
CA ILE A 235 7.24 18.37 -23.73
C ILE A 235 6.76 18.85 -22.35
N LEU A 236 5.61 18.39 -21.88
CA LEU A 236 5.08 18.72 -20.56
C LEU A 236 6.01 18.21 -19.45
N LYS A 237 6.46 16.96 -19.50
CA LYS A 237 7.45 16.39 -18.56
C LYS A 237 8.72 17.27 -18.49
N GLN A 238 9.29 17.63 -19.66
CA GLN A 238 10.47 18.49 -19.72
C GLN A 238 10.22 19.89 -19.15
N ARG A 239 9.05 20.46 -19.39
CA ARG A 239 8.69 21.80 -18.86
C ARG A 239 8.52 21.78 -17.36
N VAL A 240 7.85 20.75 -16.82
CA VAL A 240 7.70 20.57 -15.37
C VAL A 240 9.07 20.36 -14.70
N ALA A 241 9.93 19.51 -15.28
CA ALA A 241 11.31 19.34 -14.82
C ALA A 241 12.07 20.67 -14.84
N GLY A 242 11.99 21.43 -15.92
CA GLY A 242 12.62 22.74 -16.04
C GLY A 242 12.14 23.72 -14.97
N VAL A 243 10.85 23.78 -14.68
CA VAL A 243 10.29 24.62 -13.60
C VAL A 243 10.83 24.15 -12.24
N LEU A 244 10.80 22.84 -11.96
CA LEU A 244 11.32 22.28 -10.70
C LEU A 244 12.80 22.65 -10.51
N LEU A 245 13.63 22.46 -11.54
CA LEU A 245 15.06 22.76 -11.50
C LEU A 245 15.36 24.24 -11.20
N THR A 246 14.51 25.17 -11.63
CA THR A 246 14.68 26.60 -11.29
C THR A 246 14.35 26.91 -9.83
N ARG A 247 13.75 25.96 -9.10
CA ARG A 247 13.32 26.12 -7.70
C ARG A 247 14.18 25.35 -6.72
N ILE A 248 14.92 24.33 -7.17
CA ILE A 248 15.75 23.52 -6.28
C ILE A 248 16.98 24.32 -5.86
N GLU A 249 17.17 24.46 -4.56
CA GLU A 249 18.31 25.08 -3.93
C GLU A 249 19.09 24.08 -3.08
N ASN A 250 20.42 24.22 -3.04
CA ASN A 250 21.30 23.36 -2.23
C ASN A 250 21.25 23.76 -0.74
N THR A 251 20.08 23.65 -0.12
CA THR A 251 19.80 23.97 1.28
C THR A 251 19.07 22.82 1.96
N LYS A 252 19.11 22.79 3.30
CA LYS A 252 18.35 21.80 4.09
C LYS A 252 16.89 22.16 4.26
N LYS A 253 16.62 23.45 4.47
CA LYS A 253 15.28 23.98 4.72
C LYS A 253 15.10 25.28 3.98
N PHE A 254 13.87 25.55 3.59
CA PHE A 254 13.50 26.85 3.08
C PHE A 254 13.13 27.78 4.26
N ASP A 255 13.60 29.02 4.19
CA ASP A 255 13.25 30.06 5.16
C ASP A 255 12.04 30.85 4.64
N PHE A 256 10.93 30.74 5.33
CA PHE A 256 9.70 31.46 4.99
C PHE A 256 9.69 32.92 5.48
N GLU A 257 10.71 33.37 6.22
CA GLU A 257 10.76 34.74 6.71
C GLU A 257 10.90 35.75 5.56
N GLY A 258 9.97 36.68 5.49
CA GLY A 258 9.95 37.73 4.47
C GLY A 258 9.37 37.31 3.09
N VAL A 259 8.91 36.07 2.93
CA VAL A 259 8.25 35.60 1.70
C VAL A 259 6.92 36.31 1.51
N LYS A 260 6.75 36.96 0.36
CA LYS A 260 5.53 37.71 0.01
C LYS A 260 4.71 37.08 -1.10
N ASP A 261 5.33 36.22 -1.88
CA ASP A 261 4.72 35.61 -3.06
C ASP A 261 5.20 34.16 -3.22
N ALA A 262 4.31 33.28 -3.62
CA ALA A 262 4.63 31.88 -3.85
C ALA A 262 5.77 31.66 -4.88
N SER A 263 5.99 32.64 -5.76
CA SER A 263 7.11 32.60 -6.71
C SER A 263 8.49 32.71 -6.05
N GLN A 264 8.56 33.10 -4.79
CA GLN A 264 9.80 33.21 -4.01
C GLN A 264 10.13 31.90 -3.26
N ILE A 265 9.20 30.96 -3.24
CA ILE A 265 9.41 29.68 -2.52
C ILE A 265 10.34 28.81 -3.36
N SER A 266 11.48 28.43 -2.77
CA SER A 266 12.38 27.44 -3.34
C SER A 266 12.14 26.06 -2.72
N VAL A 267 12.67 25.03 -3.35
CA VAL A 267 12.60 23.63 -2.89
C VAL A 267 13.99 23.26 -2.38
N PRO A 268 14.17 23.03 -1.09
CA PRO A 268 15.44 22.50 -0.59
C PRO A 268 15.79 21.17 -1.24
N ILE A 269 17.07 20.94 -1.53
CA ILE A 269 17.49 19.63 -2.07
C ILE A 269 17.20 18.48 -1.10
N TYR A 270 17.12 18.75 0.19
CA TYR A 270 16.76 17.75 1.20
C TYR A 270 15.30 17.28 1.07
N ASP A 271 14.40 18.14 0.59
CA ASP A 271 13.02 17.74 0.26
C ASP A 271 13.01 16.82 -0.96
N VAL A 272 13.90 17.04 -1.93
CA VAL A 272 14.07 16.16 -3.10
C VAL A 272 14.58 14.78 -2.66
N TYR A 273 15.59 14.71 -1.80
CA TYR A 273 16.09 13.45 -1.28
C TYR A 273 15.03 12.74 -0.45
N ASN A 274 14.30 13.47 0.41
CA ASN A 274 13.20 12.90 1.19
C ASN A 274 12.09 12.37 0.28
N ALA A 275 11.78 13.06 -0.81
CA ALA A 275 10.75 12.63 -1.77
C ALA A 275 11.05 11.25 -2.39
N LEU A 276 12.33 10.89 -2.57
CA LEU A 276 12.72 9.57 -3.05
C LEU A 276 12.22 8.45 -2.12
N VAL A 277 12.27 8.68 -0.83
CA VAL A 277 11.77 7.74 0.20
C VAL A 277 10.27 7.88 0.39
N ALA A 278 9.78 9.11 0.57
CA ALA A 278 8.37 9.38 0.84
C ALA A 278 7.44 8.83 -0.25
N ASN A 279 7.84 8.97 -1.53
CA ASN A 279 7.05 8.51 -2.68
C ASN A 279 7.45 7.10 -3.17
N SER A 280 8.20 6.34 -2.38
CA SER A 280 8.61 4.97 -2.69
C SER A 280 9.39 4.81 -4.01
N VAL A 281 10.08 5.85 -4.48
CA VAL A 281 11.09 5.72 -5.56
C VAL A 281 12.22 4.82 -5.06
N ILE A 282 12.58 4.97 -3.77
CA ILE A 282 13.40 4.06 -3.00
C ILE A 282 12.47 3.24 -2.10
N ASN A 283 12.48 1.92 -2.27
CA ASN A 283 11.75 1.02 -1.39
C ASN A 283 12.60 0.68 -0.15
N ILE A 284 12.25 1.29 0.99
CA ILE A 284 12.97 1.09 2.26
C ILE A 284 12.77 -0.31 2.87
N GLU A 285 11.74 -1.05 2.47
CA GLU A 285 11.49 -2.40 2.96
C GLU A 285 12.57 -3.38 2.47
N LYS A 286 13.14 -3.12 1.28
CA LYS A 286 14.25 -3.91 0.73
C LYS A 286 15.56 -3.79 1.52
N PHE A 287 15.69 -2.78 2.36
CA PHE A 287 16.94 -2.56 3.14
C PHE A 287 17.24 -3.68 4.13
N ASN A 288 16.24 -4.45 4.53
CA ASN A 288 16.35 -5.61 5.42
C ASN A 288 16.37 -6.96 4.66
N ASP A 289 16.36 -6.94 3.34
CA ASP A 289 16.41 -8.18 2.56
C ASP A 289 17.75 -8.91 2.72
N PRO A 290 17.77 -10.23 2.61
CA PRO A 290 19.02 -11.00 2.70
C PRO A 290 20.07 -10.60 1.66
N ASP A 291 19.62 -10.20 0.48
CA ASP A 291 20.43 -9.77 -0.67
C ASP A 291 20.60 -8.25 -0.79
N ALA A 292 20.11 -7.49 0.21
CA ALA A 292 20.34 -6.05 0.27
C ALA A 292 21.83 -5.72 0.20
N SER A 293 22.17 -4.63 -0.47
CA SER A 293 23.54 -4.12 -0.59
C SER A 293 24.10 -3.64 0.76
N ASP A 294 25.41 -3.48 0.84
CA ASP A 294 26.06 -3.00 2.08
C ASP A 294 25.56 -1.59 2.48
N ILE A 295 25.23 -0.74 1.49
CA ILE A 295 24.71 0.60 1.76
C ILE A 295 23.28 0.54 2.32
N GLU A 296 22.43 -0.32 1.79
CA GLU A 296 21.05 -0.52 2.28
C GLU A 296 21.06 -1.07 3.70
N LYS A 297 21.89 -2.08 3.98
CA LYS A 297 22.07 -2.62 5.33
C LYS A 297 22.56 -1.56 6.33
N ASN A 298 23.50 -0.72 5.92
CA ASN A 298 23.98 0.38 6.76
C ASN A 298 22.89 1.41 7.06
N LEU A 299 22.04 1.73 6.06
CA LEU A 299 20.89 2.60 6.24
C LEU A 299 19.86 1.98 7.18
N TYR A 300 19.63 0.68 7.08
CA TYR A 300 18.75 -0.05 7.98
C TYR A 300 19.25 -0.07 9.42
N ASP A 301 20.53 -0.31 9.65
CA ASP A 301 21.12 -0.29 10.99
C ASP A 301 20.94 1.09 11.67
N LYS A 302 21.14 2.17 10.91
CA LYS A 302 20.92 3.54 11.40
C LYS A 302 19.44 3.79 11.69
N PHE A 303 18.56 3.28 10.83
CA PHE A 303 17.12 3.34 11.05
C PHE A 303 16.69 2.62 12.32
N GLN A 304 17.19 1.42 12.59
CA GLN A 304 16.85 0.69 13.81
C GLN A 304 17.28 1.44 15.09
N GLN A 305 18.46 2.05 15.07
CA GLN A 305 18.94 2.89 16.20
C GLN A 305 18.01 4.10 16.39
N LYS A 306 17.69 4.81 15.32
CA LYS A 306 16.77 5.94 15.35
C LYS A 306 15.38 5.55 15.81
N GLN A 307 14.87 4.44 15.33
CA GLN A 307 13.56 3.90 15.71
C GLN A 307 13.48 3.67 17.23
N GLN A 308 14.51 3.04 17.81
CA GLN A 308 14.55 2.82 19.26
C GLN A 308 14.56 4.15 20.05
N GLU A 309 15.42 5.10 19.67
CA GLU A 309 15.49 6.43 20.31
C GLU A 309 14.15 7.17 20.25
N VAL A 310 13.47 7.10 19.11
CA VAL A 310 12.18 7.76 18.90
C VAL A 310 11.07 7.07 19.68
N PHE A 311 11.04 5.74 19.73
CA PHE A 311 10.07 5.02 20.54
C PHE A 311 10.24 5.28 22.04
N ASP A 312 11.47 5.35 22.53
CA ASP A 312 11.72 5.74 23.91
C ASP A 312 11.21 7.18 24.18
N THR A 313 11.42 8.09 23.23
CA THR A 313 10.91 9.46 23.33
C THR A 313 9.38 9.52 23.32
N ILE A 314 8.72 8.86 22.36
CA ILE A 314 7.26 8.83 22.26
C ILE A 314 6.65 8.20 23.51
N THR A 315 7.20 7.06 23.97
CA THR A 315 6.74 6.41 25.19
C THR A 315 6.83 7.34 26.38
N ASN A 316 7.95 8.05 26.54
CA ASN A 316 8.11 9.04 27.61
C ASN A 316 7.07 10.17 27.50
N ARG A 317 6.81 10.70 26.28
CA ARG A 317 5.81 11.78 26.07
C ARG A 317 4.39 11.33 26.37
N LEU A 318 4.09 10.06 26.17
CA LEU A 318 2.78 9.47 26.47
C LEU A 318 2.63 9.03 27.93
N THR A 319 3.72 8.73 28.65
CA THR A 319 3.66 8.15 30.02
C THR A 319 4.15 9.08 31.14
N ASP A 320 4.96 10.10 30.84
CA ASP A 320 5.43 11.08 31.82
C ASP A 320 4.25 11.86 32.36
N ASP A 321 4.21 12.13 33.70
CA ASP A 321 3.13 12.85 34.33
C ASP A 321 3.11 14.34 33.97
N ASN A 322 4.18 14.89 33.48
CA ASN A 322 4.30 16.32 33.13
C ASN A 322 5.13 16.51 31.85
N PRO A 323 4.67 15.97 30.70
CA PRO A 323 5.40 16.12 29.44
C PRO A 323 5.35 17.58 28.96
N PRO A 324 6.32 18.03 28.13
CA PRO A 324 6.30 19.36 27.53
C PRO A 324 5.02 19.60 26.71
N ALA A 325 4.60 20.87 26.63
CA ALA A 325 3.57 21.29 25.68
C ALA A 325 4.09 21.11 24.24
N TYR A 326 3.18 20.91 23.28
CA TYR A 326 3.55 20.66 21.89
C TYR A 326 4.50 21.73 21.31
N LYS A 327 4.22 23.02 21.52
CA LYS A 327 5.06 24.13 21.05
C LYS A 327 6.47 24.18 21.67
N ASP A 328 6.69 23.52 22.81
CA ASP A 328 7.98 23.49 23.52
C ASP A 328 8.84 22.27 23.08
N GLU A 329 8.29 21.38 22.25
CA GLU A 329 9.01 20.26 21.67
C GLU A 329 9.89 20.71 20.48
N SER A 330 10.88 19.88 20.15
CA SER A 330 11.62 20.07 18.90
C SER A 330 10.72 19.82 17.69
N GLU A 331 11.00 20.46 16.56
CA GLU A 331 10.25 20.28 15.30
C GLU A 331 10.12 18.80 14.90
N GLU A 332 11.17 18.01 15.11
CA GLU A 332 11.17 16.57 14.87
C GLU A 332 10.15 15.85 15.74
N VAL A 333 10.10 16.14 17.03
CA VAL A 333 9.14 15.51 17.96
C VAL A 333 7.73 16.01 17.68
N GLN A 334 7.54 17.29 17.38
CA GLN A 334 6.25 17.84 16.96
C GLN A 334 5.68 17.08 15.76
N GLU A 335 6.50 16.81 14.75
CA GLU A 335 6.05 16.09 13.57
C GLU A 335 5.68 14.63 13.90
N TYR A 336 6.40 13.96 14.80
CA TYR A 336 6.01 12.63 15.28
C TYR A 336 4.68 12.64 16.03
N LEU A 337 4.47 13.60 16.92
CA LEU A 337 3.23 13.72 17.69
C LEU A 337 2.03 14.07 16.79
N THR A 338 2.24 14.94 15.80
CA THR A 338 1.22 15.25 14.77
C THR A 338 0.89 14.02 13.94
N TYR A 339 1.90 13.27 13.49
CA TYR A 339 1.70 12.04 12.73
C TYR A 339 0.86 11.03 13.54
N ILE A 340 1.17 10.85 14.82
CA ILE A 340 0.41 9.96 15.71
C ILE A 340 -1.04 10.42 15.84
N CYS A 341 -1.26 11.70 16.18
CA CYS A 341 -2.58 12.22 16.45
C CYS A 341 -3.45 12.28 15.20
N ASP A 342 -2.92 12.87 14.14
CA ASP A 342 -3.70 13.22 12.95
C ASP A 342 -3.73 12.06 11.95
N THR A 343 -2.56 11.54 11.57
CA THR A 343 -2.50 10.50 10.55
C THR A 343 -2.93 9.16 11.10
N VAL A 344 -2.36 8.72 12.23
CA VAL A 344 -2.63 7.38 12.77
C VAL A 344 -3.98 7.33 13.47
N LEU A 345 -4.15 8.11 14.55
CA LEU A 345 -5.33 7.95 15.41
C LEU A 345 -6.61 8.48 14.77
N ARG A 346 -6.54 9.60 14.03
CA ARG A 346 -7.73 10.22 13.46
C ARG A 346 -8.05 9.73 12.05
N ASP A 347 -7.06 9.77 11.13
CA ASP A 347 -7.33 9.58 9.70
C ASP A 347 -7.25 8.12 9.27
N THR A 348 -6.28 7.34 9.79
CA THR A 348 -6.07 5.95 9.37
C THR A 348 -6.91 4.97 10.19
N LEU A 349 -6.88 5.08 11.52
CA LEU A 349 -7.51 4.11 12.41
C LEU A 349 -8.92 4.53 12.87
N GLY A 350 -9.25 5.82 12.79
CA GLY A 350 -10.53 6.34 13.28
C GLY A 350 -10.70 6.22 14.79
N VAL A 351 -9.60 6.02 15.55
CA VAL A 351 -9.61 5.96 17.02
C VAL A 351 -10.12 7.29 17.59
N ILE A 352 -9.68 8.43 17.05
CA ILE A 352 -10.27 9.72 17.32
C ILE A 352 -11.44 9.94 16.36
N SER A 353 -12.65 9.87 16.87
CA SER A 353 -13.88 9.98 16.09
C SER A 353 -14.09 11.41 15.57
N LYS A 354 -14.03 11.60 14.26
CA LYS A 354 -14.24 12.91 13.60
C LYS A 354 -15.60 13.52 13.92
N ASP A 355 -16.63 12.68 14.10
CA ASP A 355 -18.00 13.12 14.35
C ASP A 355 -18.25 13.44 15.83
N ALA A 356 -17.49 12.86 16.75
CA ALA A 356 -17.64 13.07 18.19
C ALA A 356 -16.86 14.27 18.73
N VAL A 357 -15.79 14.69 18.01
CA VAL A 357 -14.91 15.79 18.45
C VAL A 357 -15.62 17.12 18.29
N ASP A 358 -15.75 17.86 19.40
CA ASP A 358 -16.17 19.27 19.36
C ASP A 358 -14.97 20.17 19.04
N THR A 359 -14.91 20.65 17.80
CA THR A 359 -13.82 21.54 17.33
C THR A 359 -13.83 22.93 17.97
N SER A 360 -14.87 23.30 18.73
CA SER A 360 -14.94 24.53 19.50
C SER A 360 -14.52 24.36 20.98
N ASP A 361 -14.23 23.13 21.39
CA ASP A 361 -13.80 22.82 22.77
C ASP A 361 -12.45 23.49 23.08
N PRO A 362 -12.32 24.13 24.26
CA PRO A 362 -11.08 24.80 24.66
C PRO A 362 -9.83 23.88 24.62
N THR A 363 -9.96 22.59 24.95
CA THR A 363 -8.83 21.66 24.95
C THR A 363 -8.46 21.26 23.53
N TYR A 364 -9.45 21.11 22.64
CA TYR A 364 -9.20 20.93 21.23
C TYR A 364 -8.40 22.11 20.64
N LEU A 365 -8.83 23.36 20.94
CA LEU A 365 -8.15 24.57 20.47
C LEU A 365 -6.76 24.72 21.09
N ALA A 366 -6.60 24.35 22.36
CA ALA A 366 -5.30 24.36 23.04
C ALA A 366 -4.29 23.40 22.42
N TRP A 367 -4.77 22.28 21.82
CA TRP A 367 -3.94 21.33 21.07
C TRP A 367 -3.67 21.81 19.64
N THR A 368 -4.71 22.21 18.89
CA THR A 368 -4.64 22.44 17.44
C THR A 368 -4.23 23.85 17.01
N GLU A 369 -4.54 24.87 17.82
CA GLU A 369 -4.29 26.28 17.48
C GLU A 369 -3.26 26.93 18.40
N GLU A 370 -3.39 26.73 19.73
CA GLU A 370 -2.50 27.34 20.71
C GLU A 370 -1.23 26.55 20.96
N GLU A 371 -1.27 25.23 20.63
CA GLU A 371 -0.19 24.28 20.84
C GLU A 371 0.35 24.28 22.28
N SER A 372 -0.54 24.65 23.25
CA SER A 372 -0.19 24.98 24.61
C SER A 372 -0.26 23.79 25.57
N ILE A 373 -0.73 22.64 25.09
CA ILE A 373 -0.81 21.38 25.86
C ILE A 373 -0.01 20.27 25.19
N SER A 374 0.25 19.22 25.95
CA SER A 374 0.91 18.01 25.43
C SER A 374 -0.10 17.07 24.73
N LEU A 375 0.40 16.16 23.87
CA LEU A 375 -0.42 15.11 23.29
C LEU A 375 -1.06 14.23 24.37
N ARG A 376 -0.35 13.94 25.46
CA ARG A 376 -0.89 13.20 26.60
C ARG A 376 -2.12 13.88 27.20
N GLU A 377 -2.04 15.19 27.45
CA GLU A 377 -3.17 15.96 28.02
C GLU A 377 -4.36 15.94 27.06
N TYR A 378 -4.12 16.15 25.76
CA TYR A 378 -5.16 16.08 24.74
C TYR A 378 -5.84 14.70 24.68
N LEU A 379 -5.07 13.62 24.60
CA LEU A 379 -5.61 12.26 24.48
C LEU A 379 -6.32 11.79 25.76
N ASN A 380 -5.82 12.17 26.95
CA ASN A 380 -6.52 11.91 28.21
C ASN A 380 -7.86 12.63 28.27
N TYR A 381 -7.89 13.88 27.83
CA TYR A 381 -9.13 14.64 27.75
C TYR A 381 -10.11 14.01 26.76
N ALA A 382 -9.65 13.67 25.57
CA ALA A 382 -10.44 13.02 24.54
C ALA A 382 -11.08 11.70 25.02
N ALA A 383 -10.33 10.88 25.78
CA ALA A 383 -10.85 9.68 26.40
C ALA A 383 -11.97 9.97 27.41
N GLY A 384 -11.86 11.08 28.17
CA GLY A 384 -12.90 11.53 29.11
C GLY A 384 -14.15 12.12 28.45
N GLN A 385 -14.04 12.62 27.23
CA GLN A 385 -15.13 13.23 26.48
C GLN A 385 -15.86 12.26 25.51
N ASN A 386 -15.52 10.98 25.53
CA ASN A 386 -15.99 9.99 24.56
C ASN A 386 -15.67 10.35 23.09
N TRP A 387 -14.53 11.01 22.85
CA TRP A 387 -14.02 11.27 21.50
C TRP A 387 -13.22 10.07 20.94
N ILE A 388 -12.92 9.10 21.80
CA ILE A 388 -12.16 7.90 21.46
C ILE A 388 -13.12 6.74 21.17
N ASP A 389 -13.01 6.17 19.99
CA ASP A 389 -13.66 4.92 19.65
C ASP A 389 -12.81 3.74 20.17
N ILE A 390 -13.26 3.16 21.29
CA ILE A 390 -12.56 2.06 21.96
C ILE A 390 -12.65 0.75 21.19
N SER A 391 -13.62 0.59 20.29
CA SER A 391 -13.81 -0.66 19.52
C SER A 391 -12.59 -0.99 18.66
N VAL A 392 -11.85 0.03 18.21
CA VAL A 392 -10.64 -0.12 17.40
C VAL A 392 -9.45 -0.64 18.23
N ILE A 393 -9.33 -0.21 19.50
CA ILE A 393 -8.16 -0.51 20.35
C ILE A 393 -8.43 -1.62 21.37
N SER A 394 -9.70 -1.88 21.70
CA SER A 394 -10.12 -2.87 22.70
C SER A 394 -11.52 -3.42 22.40
N PRO A 395 -11.70 -4.18 21.29
CA PRO A 395 -13.02 -4.54 20.77
C PRO A 395 -13.89 -5.43 21.67
N LYS A 396 -13.36 -5.97 22.77
CA LYS A 396 -14.09 -6.87 23.68
C LYS A 396 -14.38 -6.31 25.07
N GLU A 397 -13.92 -5.11 25.37
CA GLU A 397 -14.16 -4.49 26.69
C GLU A 397 -15.26 -3.46 26.58
N GLU A 398 -16.45 -3.79 27.12
CA GLU A 398 -17.63 -2.91 27.07
C GLU A 398 -17.58 -1.73 28.06
N TYR A 399 -16.71 -1.81 29.09
CA TYR A 399 -16.64 -0.81 30.17
C TYR A 399 -15.19 -0.58 30.59
N LEU A 400 -14.50 0.35 29.91
CA LEU A 400 -13.21 0.87 30.33
C LEU A 400 -13.41 2.26 30.95
N ASP A 401 -12.71 2.58 32.02
CA ASP A 401 -12.61 3.96 32.48
C ASP A 401 -11.62 4.77 31.60
N SER A 402 -11.64 6.10 31.74
CA SER A 402 -10.80 6.96 30.90
C SER A 402 -9.31 6.68 31.01
N ALA A 403 -8.84 6.22 32.18
CA ALA A 403 -7.43 5.89 32.39
C ALA A 403 -7.07 4.56 31.71
N GLU A 404 -7.95 3.59 31.75
CA GLU A 404 -7.80 2.29 31.08
C GLU A 404 -7.83 2.47 29.55
N ILE A 405 -8.75 3.30 29.03
CA ILE A 405 -8.80 3.69 27.61
C ILE A 405 -7.47 4.31 27.19
N TYR A 406 -6.96 5.26 27.97
CA TYR A 406 -5.69 5.92 27.66
C TYR A 406 -4.51 4.94 27.64
N GLN A 407 -4.44 4.04 28.62
CA GLN A 407 -3.38 3.04 28.70
C GLN A 407 -3.41 2.06 27.53
N ALA A 408 -4.60 1.58 27.17
CA ALA A 408 -4.78 0.71 26.01
C ALA A 408 -4.35 1.40 24.71
N MET A 409 -4.76 2.67 24.53
CA MET A 409 -4.39 3.48 23.39
C MET A 409 -2.87 3.71 23.30
N THR A 410 -2.21 4.04 24.40
CA THR A 410 -0.75 4.26 24.44
C THR A 410 0.01 3.00 24.00
N SER A 411 -0.39 1.82 24.49
CA SER A 411 0.23 0.57 24.11
C SER A 411 0.00 0.26 22.61
N TYR A 412 -1.21 0.49 22.15
CA TYR A 412 -1.58 0.28 20.75
C TYR A 412 -0.79 1.19 19.78
N ILE A 413 -0.64 2.48 20.12
CA ILE A 413 0.15 3.43 19.32
C ILE A 413 1.57 2.92 19.11
N VAL A 414 2.27 2.56 20.20
CA VAL A 414 3.67 2.12 20.10
C VAL A 414 3.81 0.85 19.27
N ASP A 415 2.88 -0.09 19.41
CA ASP A 415 2.92 -1.33 18.64
C ASP A 415 2.58 -1.12 17.17
N TYR A 416 1.62 -0.25 16.87
CA TYR A 416 1.26 0.12 15.49
C TYR A 416 2.43 0.78 14.76
N LEU A 417 3.07 1.77 15.37
CA LEU A 417 4.17 2.52 14.75
C LEU A 417 5.39 1.65 14.39
N LYS A 418 5.58 0.50 15.06
CA LYS A 418 6.68 -0.42 14.74
C LYS A 418 6.61 -0.98 13.33
N THR A 419 5.41 -1.13 12.80
CA THR A 419 5.15 -1.73 11.49
C THR A 419 4.60 -0.72 10.47
N ASP A 420 4.36 0.52 10.88
CA ASP A 420 3.84 1.55 9.99
C ASP A 420 4.91 2.07 9.04
N LEU A 421 4.68 1.85 7.74
CA LEU A 421 5.60 2.27 6.68
C LEU A 421 5.70 3.80 6.58
N GLY A 422 4.59 4.51 6.78
CA GLY A 422 4.56 5.97 6.76
C GLY A 422 5.42 6.58 7.87
N PHE A 423 5.32 6.03 9.07
CA PHE A 423 6.18 6.43 10.19
C PHE A 423 7.65 6.07 9.93
N SER A 424 7.92 4.90 9.37
CA SER A 424 9.28 4.51 8.98
C SER A 424 9.89 5.49 7.98
N LYS A 425 9.14 5.95 6.97
CA LYS A 425 9.58 6.99 6.04
C LYS A 425 9.86 8.32 6.74
N LEU A 426 9.05 8.68 7.73
CA LEU A 426 9.28 9.88 8.55
C LEU A 426 10.56 9.79 9.37
N LEU A 427 10.91 8.60 9.88
CA LEU A 427 12.19 8.38 10.56
C LEU A 427 13.38 8.57 9.60
N TYR A 428 13.30 8.07 8.36
CA TYR A 428 14.32 8.30 7.34
C TYR A 428 14.47 9.79 7.00
N LYS A 429 13.37 10.54 6.94
CA LYS A 429 13.43 12.01 6.79
C LYS A 429 14.31 12.63 7.86
N TYR A 430 14.12 12.26 9.13
CA TYR A 430 14.90 12.83 10.22
C TYR A 430 16.31 12.28 10.34
N LEU A 431 16.57 11.04 9.91
CA LEU A 431 17.95 10.58 9.71
C LEU A 431 18.70 11.48 8.71
N LEU A 432 18.05 11.86 7.61
CA LEU A 432 18.60 12.76 6.60
C LEU A 432 18.77 14.18 7.15
N MET A 433 17.73 14.74 7.77
CA MET A 433 17.77 16.11 8.31
C MET A 433 18.82 16.30 9.40
N ASN A 434 19.12 15.24 10.17
CA ASN A 434 20.12 15.24 11.24
C ASN A 434 21.52 14.79 10.79
N ASP A 435 21.76 14.68 9.47
CA ASP A 435 23.05 14.24 8.87
C ASP A 435 23.51 12.83 9.32
N GLN A 436 22.62 12.00 9.81
CA GLN A 436 22.92 10.61 10.14
C GLN A 436 23.01 9.74 8.87
N ILE A 437 22.26 10.11 7.84
CA ILE A 437 22.41 9.61 6.47
C ILE A 437 22.60 10.81 5.53
N SER A 438 23.13 10.58 4.36
CA SER A 438 23.43 11.64 3.39
C SER A 438 22.56 11.50 2.13
N GLY A 439 22.40 12.61 1.39
CA GLY A 439 21.78 12.58 0.06
C GLY A 439 22.59 11.69 -0.92
N GLN A 440 23.92 11.53 -0.72
CA GLN A 440 24.74 10.63 -1.51
C GLN A 440 24.35 9.16 -1.27
N ASP A 441 24.11 8.78 -0.02
CA ASP A 441 23.68 7.41 0.31
C ASP A 441 22.36 7.07 -0.42
N LEU A 442 21.37 7.97 -0.37
CA LEU A 442 20.09 7.77 -1.06
C LEU A 442 20.24 7.74 -2.59
N CYS A 443 21.08 8.61 -3.16
CA CYS A 443 21.37 8.59 -4.59
C CYS A 443 22.03 7.29 -5.05
N LEU A 444 22.90 6.68 -4.23
CA LEU A 444 23.54 5.39 -4.52
C LEU A 444 22.50 4.25 -4.46
N VAL A 445 21.56 4.30 -3.52
CA VAL A 445 20.48 3.30 -3.43
C VAL A 445 19.63 3.24 -4.70
N LEU A 446 19.44 4.36 -5.43
CA LEU A 446 18.73 4.33 -6.72
C LEU A 446 19.37 3.34 -7.71
N TYR A 447 20.69 3.19 -7.68
CA TYR A 447 21.40 2.23 -8.50
C TYR A 447 21.32 0.80 -7.92
N GLU A 448 21.38 0.67 -6.61
CA GLU A 448 21.28 -0.64 -5.95
C GLU A 448 19.90 -1.30 -6.20
N GLN A 449 18.85 -0.50 -6.19
CA GLN A 449 17.48 -0.97 -6.43
C GLN A 449 17.09 -1.01 -7.92
N GLY A 450 18.01 -0.66 -8.83
CA GLY A 450 17.77 -0.71 -10.27
C GLY A 450 16.85 0.39 -10.81
N VAL A 451 16.58 1.45 -10.01
CA VAL A 451 15.89 2.65 -10.50
C VAL A 451 16.75 3.34 -11.57
N LEU A 452 18.05 3.35 -11.36
CA LEU A 452 19.05 3.80 -12.32
C LEU A 452 19.99 2.64 -12.68
N SER A 453 20.49 2.64 -13.93
CA SER A 453 21.42 1.60 -14.40
C SER A 453 22.82 1.82 -13.88
N LYS A 454 23.45 0.80 -13.30
CA LYS A 454 24.87 0.84 -12.85
C LYS A 454 25.88 0.99 -13.99
N GLU A 455 25.45 0.88 -15.25
CA GLU A 455 26.29 1.16 -16.43
C GLU A 455 26.49 2.68 -16.64
N ASP A 456 25.74 3.51 -15.93
CA ASP A 456 25.90 4.96 -15.96
C ASP A 456 27.23 5.39 -15.36
N GLU A 457 27.98 6.22 -16.09
CA GLU A 457 29.27 6.78 -15.64
C GLU A 457 29.15 7.60 -14.35
N ALA A 458 27.95 8.17 -14.08
CA ALA A 458 27.70 8.94 -12.88
C ALA A 458 27.76 8.07 -11.61
N TYR A 459 27.50 6.76 -11.69
CA TYR A 459 27.59 5.84 -10.55
C TYR A 459 28.98 5.86 -9.88
N SER A 460 30.01 5.60 -10.66
CA SER A 460 31.39 5.54 -10.12
C SER A 460 31.87 6.90 -9.60
N ARG A 461 31.47 7.99 -10.24
CA ARG A 461 31.83 9.36 -9.85
C ARG A 461 31.10 9.78 -8.57
N LEU A 462 29.84 9.37 -8.41
CA LEU A 462 29.09 9.60 -7.18
C LEU A 462 29.65 8.76 -6.02
N ALA A 463 29.96 7.48 -6.25
CA ALA A 463 30.52 6.59 -5.24
C ALA A 463 31.92 7.04 -4.77
N SER A 464 32.73 7.60 -5.66
CA SER A 464 34.06 8.14 -5.32
C SER A 464 34.03 9.55 -4.69
N GLY A 465 32.86 10.23 -4.69
CA GLY A 465 32.70 11.60 -4.22
C GLY A 465 33.22 12.65 -5.21
N GLU A 466 33.58 12.28 -6.45
CA GLU A 466 33.91 13.21 -7.52
C GLU A 466 32.71 14.05 -7.97
N LEU A 467 31.53 13.44 -7.95
CA LEU A 467 30.24 14.07 -8.22
C LEU A 467 29.45 14.17 -6.91
N ASN A 468 29.05 15.38 -6.54
CA ASN A 468 28.21 15.56 -5.36
C ASN A 468 26.75 15.19 -5.65
N SER A 469 26.00 14.86 -4.60
CA SER A 469 24.59 14.42 -4.71
C SER A 469 23.65 15.50 -5.24
N TYR A 470 23.92 16.79 -5.00
CA TYR A 470 23.12 17.90 -5.54
C TYR A 470 23.23 17.96 -7.06
N ASP A 471 24.44 18.09 -7.61
CA ASP A 471 24.65 18.14 -9.05
C ASP A 471 24.19 16.86 -9.73
N PHE A 472 24.32 15.72 -9.05
CA PHE A 472 23.80 14.45 -9.50
C PHE A 472 22.28 14.52 -9.69
N MET A 473 21.50 14.90 -8.66
CA MET A 473 20.05 14.97 -8.72
C MET A 473 19.56 15.99 -9.74
N ILE A 474 20.20 17.17 -9.81
CA ILE A 474 19.89 18.17 -10.83
C ILE A 474 20.02 17.58 -12.23
N ASN A 475 21.09 16.81 -12.49
CA ASN A 475 21.31 16.16 -13.78
C ASN A 475 20.25 15.08 -14.06
N LYS A 476 19.94 14.22 -13.08
CA LYS A 476 18.97 13.15 -13.25
C LYS A 476 17.54 13.67 -13.51
N ILE A 477 17.15 14.75 -12.84
CA ILE A 477 15.86 15.42 -13.08
C ILE A 477 15.86 16.11 -14.46
N ALA A 478 16.97 16.77 -14.85
CA ALA A 478 17.08 17.44 -16.14
C ALA A 478 16.94 16.48 -17.33
N ASN A 479 17.43 15.27 -17.18
CA ASN A 479 17.39 14.21 -18.19
C ASN A 479 16.12 13.33 -18.10
N LEU A 480 15.21 13.63 -17.16
CA LEU A 480 14.01 12.82 -16.87
C LEU A 480 14.31 11.37 -16.46
N GLU A 481 15.53 11.10 -15.97
CA GLU A 481 15.87 9.80 -15.38
C GLU A 481 15.24 9.62 -13.99
N ILE A 482 14.98 10.74 -13.31
CA ILE A 482 14.09 10.87 -12.15
C ILE A 482 13.03 11.91 -12.55
N GLU A 483 11.80 11.48 -12.67
CA GLU A 483 10.73 12.34 -13.14
C GLU A 483 10.14 13.20 -12.02
N PRO A 484 9.69 14.43 -12.31
CA PRO A 484 8.99 15.27 -11.33
C PRO A 484 7.76 14.61 -10.71
N ALA A 485 7.07 13.76 -11.47
CA ALA A 485 5.92 13.00 -10.98
C ALA A 485 6.28 12.03 -9.86
N GLN A 486 7.44 11.36 -9.96
CA GLN A 486 7.96 10.47 -8.93
C GLN A 486 8.32 11.22 -7.63
N LEU A 487 8.75 12.46 -7.75
CA LEU A 487 9.09 13.31 -6.60
C LEU A 487 7.84 13.94 -5.95
N ALA A 488 6.75 14.12 -6.71
CA ALA A 488 5.48 14.71 -6.28
C ALA A 488 5.63 16.05 -5.50
N LEU A 489 6.70 16.80 -5.79
CA LEU A 489 7.00 18.05 -5.10
C LEU A 489 6.08 19.17 -5.60
N LYS A 490 5.34 19.78 -4.70
CA LYS A 490 4.62 21.02 -4.97
C LYS A 490 5.65 22.15 -5.05
N PRO A 491 5.66 23.02 -6.02
CA PRO A 491 4.55 23.63 -6.76
C PRO A 491 4.61 23.43 -8.28
N CYS A 492 4.86 22.26 -8.78
CA CYS A 492 5.04 22.05 -10.21
C CYS A 492 3.82 21.38 -10.84
N SER A 493 3.11 22.09 -11.70
CA SER A 493 2.10 21.50 -12.58
C SER A 493 2.16 22.15 -13.97
N ALA A 494 1.83 21.40 -14.99
CA ALA A 494 1.69 21.89 -16.36
C ALA A 494 0.53 21.18 -17.06
N SER A 495 -0.14 21.90 -17.95
CA SER A 495 -1.19 21.37 -18.81
C SER A 495 -1.10 21.95 -20.22
N ALA A 496 -1.55 21.19 -21.21
CA ALA A 496 -1.75 21.63 -22.57
C ALA A 496 -3.20 21.39 -22.98
N VAL A 497 -3.75 22.30 -23.80
CA VAL A 497 -5.10 22.25 -24.33
C VAL A 497 -5.05 22.01 -25.83
#